data_de65f002671874496e5ed18b483a00ff
#
_entry.id   de65f002671874496e5ed18b483a00ff
#
_cell.length_a   1.000
_cell.length_b   1.000
_cell.length_c   1.000
_cell.angle_alpha   90.00
_cell.angle_beta   90.00
_cell.angle_gamma   90.00
#
_symmetry.space_group_name_H-M   'P 1'
#
loop_
_entity.id
_entity.type
_entity.pdbx_description
1 polymer ?
#
loop_
_entity_poly.entity_id
_entity_poly.type
_entity_poly.pdbx_seq_one_letter_code
_entity_poly.pdbx_strand_id
1 'polypeptide(L)'
;MRCQELLALEPMHVEPDGSVIHVRQAVKQVKGTVSIGPPKTHDSIRDIPIPLEIRPYVIAMRNMSGITYIWQSERVEKPINPTNFRDKFKAAVSSVEGVRVLTPHSTRHTYVSQLQAQGVAIETIQALVGHAEIDMTEHYLHVQKKVKENAVEKLDSLFKVS
;
A
#
# COMPACT_ATOMS: atom_id res chain seq x y z
N MET A 1 0.71 -1.48 0.63
CA MET A 1 2.01 -2.11 1.04
C MET A 1 3.04 -1.05 1.42
N ARG A 2 4.17 -1.44 2.04
CA ARG A 2 5.29 -0.52 2.31
C ARG A 2 6.13 -0.33 1.05
N CYS A 3 6.83 0.81 0.94
CA CYS A 3 7.73 1.07 -0.20
C CYS A 3 8.75 -0.05 -0.42
N GLN A 4 9.37 -0.53 0.64
CA GLN A 4 10.37 -1.61 0.57
C GLN A 4 9.78 -2.95 0.12
N GLU A 5 8.52 -3.24 0.43
CA GLU A 5 7.78 -4.41 -0.06
C GLU A 5 7.49 -4.26 -1.56
N LEU A 6 7.04 -3.07 -1.98
CA LEU A 6 6.77 -2.75 -3.39
C LEU A 6 8.02 -2.95 -4.26
N LEU A 7 9.16 -2.44 -3.81
CA LEU A 7 10.41 -2.50 -4.57
C LEU A 7 11.02 -3.91 -4.64
N ALA A 8 10.58 -4.81 -3.78
CA ALA A 8 11.00 -6.21 -3.78
C ALA A 8 10.11 -7.11 -4.64
N LEU A 9 9.05 -6.58 -5.26
CA LEU A 9 8.14 -7.39 -6.07
C LEU A 9 8.85 -7.95 -7.31
N GLU A 10 8.64 -9.25 -7.51
CA GLU A 10 8.97 -9.99 -8.72
C GLU A 10 7.68 -10.28 -9.51
N PRO A 11 7.74 -10.55 -10.83
CA PRO A 11 6.54 -10.86 -11.61
C PRO A 11 5.71 -12.02 -11.06
N MET A 12 6.38 -13.01 -10.44
CA MET A 12 5.72 -14.17 -9.82
C MET A 12 4.91 -13.81 -8.57
N HIS A 13 5.14 -12.65 -7.97
CA HIS A 13 4.38 -12.16 -6.82
C HIS A 13 3.05 -11.48 -7.21
N VAL A 14 2.74 -11.44 -8.49
CA VAL A 14 1.50 -10.84 -9.00
C VAL A 14 0.76 -11.90 -9.80
N GLU A 15 -0.49 -12.18 -9.43
CA GLU A 15 -1.32 -13.09 -10.19
C GLU A 15 -1.45 -12.63 -11.66
N PRO A 16 -1.48 -13.56 -12.63
CA PRO A 16 -1.53 -13.20 -14.05
C PRO A 16 -2.71 -12.32 -14.44
N ASP A 17 -3.84 -12.45 -13.74
CA ASP A 17 -5.05 -11.64 -13.94
C ASP A 17 -5.06 -10.34 -13.11
N GLY A 18 -3.96 -10.02 -12.42
CA GLY A 18 -3.81 -8.85 -11.59
C GLY A 18 -4.66 -8.84 -10.32
N SER A 19 -5.31 -9.96 -9.98
CA SER A 19 -6.28 -10.02 -8.86
C SER A 19 -5.65 -9.93 -7.47
N VAL A 20 -4.41 -10.43 -7.32
CA VAL A 20 -3.72 -10.48 -6.03
C VAL A 20 -2.26 -10.14 -6.18
N ILE A 21 -1.72 -9.42 -5.21
CA ILE A 21 -0.28 -9.22 -5.01
C ILE A 21 0.14 -9.92 -3.72
N HIS A 22 1.12 -10.82 -3.83
CA HIS A 22 1.70 -11.59 -2.75
C HIS A 22 2.91 -10.86 -2.15
N VAL A 23 2.78 -10.34 -0.94
CA VAL A 23 3.91 -9.73 -0.21
C VAL A 23 4.68 -10.83 0.50
N ARG A 24 5.87 -11.16 0.02
CA ARG A 24 6.72 -12.25 0.55
C ARG A 24 8.09 -11.78 0.98
N GLN A 25 8.54 -10.63 0.48
CA GLN A 25 9.88 -10.11 0.69
C GLN A 25 9.90 -8.58 0.72
N ALA A 26 11.00 -8.01 1.16
CA ALA A 26 11.23 -6.58 1.21
C ALA A 26 12.69 -6.23 0.90
N VAL A 27 12.89 -5.07 0.32
CA VAL A 27 14.22 -4.47 0.15
C VAL A 27 14.76 -4.06 1.52
N LYS A 28 15.97 -4.49 1.82
CA LYS A 28 16.78 -4.02 2.96
C LYS A 28 17.90 -3.15 2.44
N GLN A 29 18.14 -2.02 3.09
CA GLN A 29 19.25 -1.13 2.78
C GLN A 29 20.15 -1.00 4.00
N VAL A 30 21.39 -1.45 3.89
CA VAL A 30 22.40 -1.37 4.94
C VAL A 30 23.65 -0.73 4.36
N LYS A 31 24.08 0.39 4.92
CA LYS A 31 25.30 1.12 4.49
C LYS A 31 25.37 1.33 2.96
N GLY A 32 24.23 1.71 2.34
CA GLY A 32 24.14 1.95 0.90
C GLY A 32 23.97 0.70 0.03
N THR A 33 24.13 -0.49 0.58
CA THR A 33 23.93 -1.75 -0.13
C THR A 33 22.45 -2.15 -0.07
N VAL A 34 21.89 -2.51 -1.23
CA VAL A 34 20.52 -3.01 -1.38
C VAL A 34 20.54 -4.52 -1.42
N SER A 35 19.77 -5.17 -0.58
CA SER A 35 19.56 -6.62 -0.54
C SER A 35 18.09 -6.95 -0.37
N ILE A 36 17.71 -8.18 -0.71
CA ILE A 36 16.38 -8.72 -0.48
C ILE A 36 16.39 -9.61 0.75
N GLY A 37 15.32 -9.58 1.50
CA GLY A 37 15.12 -10.48 2.62
C GLY A 37 13.66 -10.54 3.05
N PRO A 38 13.34 -11.36 4.06
CA PRO A 38 11.97 -11.41 4.58
C PRO A 38 11.54 -10.02 5.06
N PRO A 39 10.24 -9.73 5.03
CA PRO A 39 9.69 -8.52 5.63
C PRO A 39 10.07 -8.40 7.11
N LYS A 40 9.94 -7.21 7.69
CA LYS A 40 10.38 -6.91 9.05
C LYS A 40 9.71 -7.78 10.13
N THR A 41 8.44 -8.18 9.90
CA THR A 41 7.66 -9.03 10.81
C THR A 41 6.99 -10.15 10.02
N HIS A 42 6.67 -11.26 10.68
CA HIS A 42 5.92 -12.37 10.08
C HIS A 42 4.58 -11.91 9.52
N ASP A 43 3.87 -11.06 10.23
CA ASP A 43 2.55 -10.52 9.83
C ASP A 43 2.60 -9.60 8.61
N SER A 44 3.81 -9.26 8.15
CA SER A 44 3.99 -8.52 6.90
C SER A 44 3.85 -9.43 5.67
N ILE A 45 3.94 -10.75 5.82
CA ILE A 45 3.69 -11.74 4.77
C ILE A 45 2.17 -11.84 4.62
N ARG A 46 1.67 -11.42 3.46
CA ARG A 46 0.22 -11.36 3.22
C ARG A 46 -0.10 -11.30 1.73
N ASP A 47 -1.35 -11.52 1.43
CA ASP A 47 -1.94 -11.35 0.11
C ASP A 47 -2.78 -10.07 0.09
N ILE A 48 -2.64 -9.28 -0.97
CA ILE A 48 -3.36 -8.03 -1.16
C ILE A 48 -4.29 -8.18 -2.35
N PRO A 49 -5.60 -8.35 -2.13
CA PRO A 49 -6.58 -8.33 -3.20
C PRO A 49 -6.60 -6.97 -3.91
N ILE A 50 -6.72 -7.00 -5.22
CA ILE A 50 -6.71 -5.80 -6.07
C ILE A 50 -8.10 -5.55 -6.62
N PRO A 51 -8.67 -4.34 -6.44
CA PRO A 51 -9.94 -3.95 -7.02
C PRO A 51 -9.93 -4.10 -8.55
N LEU A 52 -11.05 -4.53 -9.11
CA LEU A 52 -11.20 -4.85 -10.54
C LEU A 52 -10.68 -3.71 -11.45
N GLU A 53 -11.04 -2.48 -11.12
CA GLU A 53 -10.66 -1.27 -11.88
C GLU A 53 -9.15 -1.01 -11.91
N ILE A 54 -8.41 -1.55 -10.94
CA ILE A 54 -6.95 -1.34 -10.81
C ILE A 54 -6.15 -2.48 -11.47
N ARG A 55 -6.75 -3.65 -11.68
CA ARG A 55 -6.07 -4.83 -12.25
C ARG A 55 -5.38 -4.58 -13.58
N PRO A 56 -5.94 -3.86 -14.56
CA PRO A 56 -5.25 -3.57 -15.80
C PRO A 56 -3.89 -2.87 -15.61
N TYR A 57 -3.81 -1.95 -14.64
CA TYR A 57 -2.55 -1.26 -14.31
C TYR A 57 -1.55 -2.20 -13.63
N VAL A 58 -2.03 -3.10 -12.77
CA VAL A 58 -1.19 -4.11 -12.11
C VAL A 58 -0.64 -5.12 -13.13
N ILE A 59 -1.46 -5.57 -14.08
CA ILE A 59 -1.04 -6.43 -15.20
C ILE A 59 0.01 -5.72 -16.06
N ALA A 60 -0.24 -4.46 -16.43
CA ALA A 60 0.71 -3.67 -17.20
C ALA A 60 2.05 -3.54 -16.46
N MET A 61 2.01 -3.21 -15.17
CA MET A 61 3.19 -3.14 -14.31
C MET A 61 3.96 -4.47 -14.28
N ARG A 62 3.26 -5.61 -14.11
CA ARG A 62 3.85 -6.95 -14.15
C ARG A 62 4.53 -7.25 -15.47
N ASN A 63 3.91 -6.89 -16.59
CA ASN A 63 4.39 -7.19 -17.95
C ASN A 63 5.52 -6.25 -18.41
N MET A 64 5.61 -5.04 -17.84
CA MET A 64 6.70 -4.09 -18.08
C MET A 64 7.93 -4.36 -17.21
N SER A 65 7.87 -5.40 -16.37
CA SER A 65 8.93 -5.70 -15.41
C SER A 65 10.24 -6.08 -16.08
N GLY A 66 11.34 -5.84 -15.37
CA GLY A 66 12.63 -6.43 -15.68
C GLY A 66 12.62 -7.96 -15.52
N ILE A 67 13.76 -8.60 -15.81
CA ILE A 67 13.87 -10.06 -15.76
C ILE A 67 13.59 -10.61 -14.36
N THR A 68 14.07 -9.93 -13.32
CA THR A 68 13.97 -10.41 -11.93
C THR A 68 12.96 -9.62 -11.12
N TYR A 69 13.03 -8.29 -11.13
CA TYR A 69 12.19 -7.43 -10.30
C TYR A 69 11.27 -6.55 -11.15
N ILE A 70 10.06 -6.30 -10.69
CA ILE A 70 9.14 -5.35 -11.33
C ILE A 70 9.76 -3.94 -11.34
N TRP A 71 10.40 -3.55 -10.25
CA TRP A 71 11.10 -2.27 -10.10
C TRP A 71 12.61 -2.50 -10.09
N GLN A 72 13.16 -2.81 -11.26
CA GLN A 72 14.56 -3.11 -11.43
C GLN A 72 15.39 -1.87 -11.74
N SER A 73 16.64 -1.85 -11.27
CA SER A 73 17.63 -0.85 -11.67
C SER A 73 18.07 -1.07 -13.12
N GLU A 74 18.20 0.01 -13.89
CA GLU A 74 18.61 -0.05 -15.31
C GLU A 74 20.02 -0.63 -15.53
N ARG A 75 20.88 -0.58 -14.52
CA ARG A 75 22.30 -0.93 -14.64
C ARG A 75 22.66 -2.31 -14.11
N VAL A 76 21.84 -2.88 -13.25
CA VAL A 76 22.12 -4.14 -12.57
C VAL A 76 20.81 -4.86 -12.26
N GLU A 77 20.84 -6.19 -12.26
CA GLU A 77 19.68 -7.03 -11.89
C GLU A 77 19.40 -6.97 -10.38
N LYS A 78 19.14 -5.77 -9.88
CA LYS A 78 18.82 -5.50 -8.49
C LYS A 78 17.59 -4.62 -8.41
N PRO A 79 16.82 -4.68 -7.33
CA PRO A 79 15.71 -3.76 -7.14
C PRO A 79 16.22 -2.32 -7.09
N ILE A 80 15.39 -1.38 -7.53
CA ILE A 80 15.71 0.04 -7.47
C ILE A 80 15.97 0.46 -6.00
N ASN A 81 16.94 1.32 -5.80
CA ASN A 81 17.24 1.85 -4.47
C ASN A 81 16.05 2.66 -3.93
N PRO A 82 15.63 2.42 -2.66
CA PRO A 82 14.50 3.15 -2.06
C PRO A 82 14.61 4.68 -2.08
N THR A 83 15.83 5.21 -2.02
CA THR A 83 16.06 6.67 -2.13
C THR A 83 15.75 7.15 -3.54
N ASN A 84 16.32 6.50 -4.56
CA ASN A 84 16.07 6.84 -5.96
C ASN A 84 14.58 6.70 -6.32
N PHE A 85 13.91 5.69 -5.78
CA PHE A 85 12.47 5.55 -5.98
C PHE A 85 11.68 6.72 -5.38
N ARG A 86 12.01 7.14 -4.17
CA ARG A 86 11.35 8.30 -3.52
C ARG A 86 11.51 9.57 -4.33
N ASP A 87 12.71 9.80 -4.87
CA ASP A 87 12.99 10.98 -5.69
C ASP A 87 12.21 10.96 -7.01
N LYS A 88 12.20 9.81 -7.71
CA LYS A 88 11.39 9.61 -8.93
C LYS A 88 9.88 9.75 -8.63
N PHE A 89 9.41 9.18 -7.53
CA PHE A 89 8.01 9.30 -7.10
C PHE A 89 7.62 10.76 -6.82
N LYS A 90 8.46 11.48 -6.08
CA LYS A 90 8.25 12.90 -5.79
C LYS A 90 8.20 13.72 -7.08
N ALA A 91 9.13 13.49 -8.00
CA ALA A 91 9.16 14.17 -9.29
C ALA A 91 7.88 13.90 -10.10
N ALA A 92 7.45 12.64 -10.17
CA ALA A 92 6.22 12.24 -10.88
C ALA A 92 4.97 12.88 -10.27
N VAL A 93 4.83 12.90 -8.95
CA VAL A 93 3.68 13.54 -8.28
C VAL A 93 3.71 15.07 -8.49
N SER A 94 4.89 15.69 -8.45
CA SER A 94 5.05 17.14 -8.64
C SER A 94 4.78 17.59 -10.08
N SER A 95 4.81 16.70 -11.06
CA SER A 95 4.50 17.02 -12.46
C SER A 95 2.99 17.06 -12.76
N VAL A 96 2.16 16.63 -11.82
CA VAL A 96 0.70 16.62 -11.98
C VAL A 96 0.11 17.87 -11.31
N GLU A 97 -0.49 18.74 -12.11
CA GLU A 97 -1.11 19.97 -11.62
C GLU A 97 -2.27 19.67 -10.67
N GLY A 98 -2.39 20.46 -9.60
CA GLY A 98 -3.44 20.31 -8.59
C GLY A 98 -3.25 19.15 -7.62
N VAL A 99 -2.22 18.33 -7.77
CA VAL A 99 -1.94 17.23 -6.85
C VAL A 99 -0.95 17.68 -5.77
N ARG A 100 -1.35 17.49 -4.50
CA ARG A 100 -0.46 17.72 -3.37
C ARG A 100 0.74 16.79 -3.45
N VAL A 101 1.95 17.31 -3.21
CA VAL A 101 3.17 16.49 -3.13
C VAL A 101 3.05 15.48 -2.00
N LEU A 102 3.00 14.21 -2.37
CA LEU A 102 2.89 13.08 -1.46
C LEU A 102 4.21 12.29 -1.42
N THR A 103 4.40 11.53 -0.37
CA THR A 103 5.45 10.51 -0.27
C THR A 103 4.85 9.12 -0.47
N PRO A 104 5.64 8.09 -0.82
CA PRO A 104 5.13 6.70 -0.85
C PRO A 104 4.52 6.26 0.48
N HIS A 105 4.96 6.82 1.60
CA HIS A 105 4.38 6.53 2.92
C HIS A 105 3.02 7.20 3.11
N SER A 106 2.87 8.44 2.65
CA SER A 106 1.58 9.16 2.69
C SER A 106 0.49 8.44 1.89
N THR A 107 0.83 7.82 0.75
CA THR A 107 -0.16 7.05 -0.04
C THR A 107 -0.71 5.85 0.74
N ARG A 108 0.14 5.20 1.55
CA ARG A 108 -0.30 4.13 2.45
C ARG A 108 -1.24 4.67 3.54
N HIS A 109 -0.94 5.82 4.13
CA HIS A 109 -1.83 6.46 5.10
C HIS A 109 -3.18 6.82 4.46
N THR A 110 -3.17 7.37 3.25
CA THR A 110 -4.39 7.65 2.50
C THR A 110 -5.23 6.39 2.30
N TYR A 111 -4.60 5.27 1.90
CA TYR A 111 -5.30 3.99 1.73
C TYR A 111 -5.99 3.53 3.03
N VAL A 112 -5.28 3.58 4.17
CA VAL A 112 -5.85 3.23 5.48
C VAL A 112 -7.02 4.15 5.83
N SER A 113 -6.86 5.47 5.69
CA SER A 113 -7.90 6.45 5.99
C SER A 113 -9.15 6.26 5.11
N GLN A 114 -8.98 5.93 3.84
CA GLN A 114 -10.10 5.65 2.94
C GLN A 114 -10.88 4.39 3.35
N LEU A 115 -10.19 3.31 3.71
CA LEU A 115 -10.85 2.10 4.20
C LEU A 115 -11.61 2.35 5.51
N GLN A 116 -11.04 3.12 6.42
CA GLN A 116 -11.70 3.52 7.67
C GLN A 116 -12.93 4.37 7.38
N ALA A 117 -12.84 5.33 6.45
CA ALA A 117 -13.97 6.17 6.06
C ALA A 117 -15.11 5.37 5.43
N GLN A 118 -14.81 4.22 4.80
CA GLN A 118 -15.79 3.25 4.29
C GLN A 118 -16.32 2.29 5.37
N GLY A 119 -15.90 2.44 6.63
CA GLY A 119 -16.36 1.60 7.73
C GLY A 119 -15.75 0.20 7.77
N VAL A 120 -14.63 -0.02 7.08
CA VAL A 120 -13.93 -1.31 7.14
C VAL A 120 -13.36 -1.53 8.54
N ALA A 121 -13.57 -2.72 9.10
CA ALA A 121 -13.08 -3.09 10.42
C ALA A 121 -11.56 -2.95 10.52
N ILE A 122 -11.09 -2.47 11.67
CA ILE A 122 -9.67 -2.17 11.87
C ILE A 122 -8.78 -3.41 11.71
N GLU A 123 -9.25 -4.57 12.12
CA GLU A 123 -8.57 -5.85 12.00
C GLU A 123 -8.35 -6.22 10.53
N THR A 124 -9.36 -5.98 9.69
CA THR A 124 -9.27 -6.19 8.23
C THR A 124 -8.25 -5.23 7.61
N ILE A 125 -8.26 -3.97 8.02
CA ILE A 125 -7.27 -2.98 7.56
C ILE A 125 -5.87 -3.40 7.97
N GLN A 126 -5.68 -3.84 9.22
CA GLN A 126 -4.40 -4.36 9.72
C GLN A 126 -3.90 -5.56 8.91
N ALA A 127 -4.77 -6.52 8.60
CA ALA A 127 -4.42 -7.65 7.76
C ALA A 127 -3.98 -7.22 6.35
N LEU A 128 -4.69 -6.27 5.72
CA LEU A 128 -4.36 -5.76 4.38
C LEU A 128 -3.04 -4.98 4.35
N VAL A 129 -2.76 -4.20 5.39
CA VAL A 129 -1.55 -3.37 5.43
C VAL A 129 -0.35 -4.06 6.07
N GLY A 130 -0.55 -5.20 6.72
CA GLY A 130 0.45 -5.89 7.55
C GLY A 130 0.62 -5.17 8.89
N HIS A 131 0.59 -5.92 9.98
CA HIS A 131 0.69 -5.40 11.34
C HIS A 131 1.94 -4.51 11.50
N ALA A 132 1.79 -3.24 11.19
CA ALA A 132 2.59 -2.17 11.74
C ALA A 132 1.65 -1.49 12.71
N GLU A 133 2.15 -1.05 13.84
CA GLU A 133 1.48 -0.07 14.66
C GLU A 133 0.79 0.91 13.71
N ILE A 134 -0.53 0.87 13.66
CA ILE A 134 -1.28 1.98 13.08
C ILE A 134 -0.97 3.07 14.07
N ASP A 135 0.01 3.89 13.69
CA ASP A 135 0.37 5.06 14.46
C ASP A 135 -0.94 5.84 14.61
N MET A 136 -1.50 5.84 15.83
CA MET A 136 -2.79 6.43 16.18
C MET A 136 -2.63 7.95 16.17
N THR A 137 -2.28 8.49 15.00
CA THR A 137 -2.21 9.93 14.81
C THR A 137 -3.61 10.54 14.97
N GLU A 138 -3.67 11.79 15.40
CA GLU A 138 -4.93 12.55 15.57
C GLU A 138 -5.88 12.43 14.36
N HIS A 139 -5.32 12.29 13.16
CA HIS A 139 -6.09 12.08 11.94
C HIS A 139 -6.90 10.77 11.96
N TYR A 140 -6.33 9.65 12.44
CA TYR A 140 -7.04 8.39 12.59
C TYR A 140 -8.13 8.46 13.66
N LEU A 141 -7.87 9.15 14.76
CA LEU A 141 -8.87 9.38 15.82
C LEU A 141 -10.06 10.18 15.29
N HIS A 142 -9.82 11.19 14.46
CA HIS A 142 -10.88 11.99 13.87
C HIS A 142 -11.76 11.19 12.90
N VAL A 143 -11.14 10.35 12.05
CA VAL A 143 -11.88 9.45 11.12
C VAL A 143 -12.69 8.43 11.92
N GLN A 144 -12.13 7.82 12.96
CA GLN A 144 -12.86 6.90 13.84
C GLN A 144 -14.05 7.55 14.55
N LYS A 145 -13.93 8.81 14.98
CA LYS A 145 -15.03 9.54 15.59
C LYS A 145 -16.20 9.68 14.60
N LYS A 146 -15.93 10.11 13.38
CA LYS A 146 -16.95 10.27 12.33
C LYS A 146 -17.60 8.93 11.94
N VAL A 147 -16.84 7.86 11.88
CA VAL A 147 -17.37 6.50 11.63
C VAL A 147 -18.30 6.05 12.76
N LYS A 148 -17.94 6.33 14.01
CA LYS A 148 -18.79 6.03 15.18
C LYS A 148 -20.09 6.84 15.16
N GLU A 149 -20.01 8.14 14.86
CA GLU A 149 -21.20 9.00 14.72
C GLU A 149 -22.14 8.47 13.65
N ASN A 150 -21.63 8.16 12.44
CA ASN A 150 -22.41 7.56 11.35
C ASN A 150 -23.00 6.19 11.72
N ALA A 151 -22.29 5.37 12.51
CA ALA A 151 -22.81 4.08 12.96
C ALA A 151 -23.98 4.24 13.93
N VAL A 152 -23.92 5.23 14.83
CA VAL A 152 -25.02 5.54 15.75
C VAL A 152 -26.23 6.10 15.00
N GLU A 153 -26.02 6.99 14.02
CA GLU A 153 -27.09 7.52 13.18
C GLU A 153 -27.84 6.41 12.41
N LYS A 154 -27.15 5.36 11.97
CA LYS A 154 -27.79 4.19 11.35
C LYS A 154 -28.74 3.45 12.32
N LEU A 155 -28.44 3.45 13.62
CA LEU A 155 -29.34 2.87 14.62
C LEU A 155 -30.61 3.68 14.80
N ASP A 156 -30.59 5.00 14.59
CA ASP A 156 -31.78 5.84 14.69
C ASP A 156 -32.89 5.41 13.73
N SER A 157 -32.53 4.83 12.58
CA SER A 157 -33.50 4.27 11.64
C SER A 157 -34.26 3.06 12.19
N LEU A 158 -33.69 2.32 13.15
CA LEU A 158 -34.30 1.16 13.77
C LEU A 158 -35.29 1.57 14.89
N PHE A 159 -35.16 2.78 15.43
CA PHE A 159 -36.00 3.29 16.51
C PHE A 159 -37.12 4.23 16.00
N LYS A 160 -37.14 4.59 14.73
CA LYS A 160 -38.28 5.27 14.10
C LYS A 160 -39.37 4.25 13.85
N VAL A 161 -40.08 3.93 14.92
CA VAL A 161 -41.37 3.21 14.83
C VAL A 161 -42.37 4.14 14.18
N SER A 162 -43.02 3.69 13.12
CA SER A 162 -44.09 4.37 12.40
C SER A 162 -45.31 4.51 13.30
#